data_f0f3ad78ff6f7541e98d48743ed84e79
#
_entry.id   f0f3ad78ff6f7541e98d48743ed84e79
#
_cell.length_a   1.000
_cell.length_b   1.000
_cell.length_c   1.000
_cell.angle_alpha   90.00
_cell.angle_beta   90.00
_cell.angle_gamma   90.00
#
_symmetry.space_group_name_H-M   'P 1'
#
loop_
_entity.id
_entity.type
_entity.pdbx_description
1 polymer ?
#
loop_
_entity_poly.entity_id
_entity_poly.type
_entity_poly.pdbx_seq_one_letter_code
_entity_poly.pdbx_strand_id
1 'polypeptide(L)'
;MEKKDGFSKFTERLATDSVLQFGLIALTLVLYILTKSSIFGVLVMLEIIGIVALEVRHGLKKHGWKAELKEIVISLAVILIIWFAAMFIMKTPVPLNAVVSCSMLPNIERGDLVLVQGTEPTGYEIQLTPQEFSQLNGTVTVHTPTGSNVTLKGSLYTYCAQYPSDPTCRSFLSSPASFYETRGPFTFHYDICMRKSRERDYSVSTPCLSYVEVNGVPYRPDFTHDTIVYGPAQGDLYSLAGDIIHRLYLKVNVGDSTYYLTKGDNNPVMDIQEFSYSREMGNSPPGDSQYKGKVIGRIPYIGYLKLFISGFFSETTNCDSTLELPAYP
;
A
#
# COMPACT_ATOMS: atom_id res chain seq x y z
N MET A 1 -26.78 27.05 -37.11
CA MET A 1 -26.82 25.63 -37.54
C MET A 1 -25.42 24.97 -37.57
N GLU A 2 -24.38 25.70 -37.88
CA GLU A 2 -22.98 25.19 -37.99
C GLU A 2 -22.33 24.61 -36.73
N LYS A 3 -22.64 25.15 -35.55
CA LYS A 3 -22.10 24.65 -34.26
C LYS A 3 -22.61 23.25 -33.85
N LYS A 4 -23.79 22.82 -34.30
CA LYS A 4 -24.32 21.48 -34.02
C LYS A 4 -23.62 20.39 -34.85
N ASP A 5 -23.13 20.72 -36.03
CA ASP A 5 -22.45 19.79 -36.93
C ASP A 5 -21.02 19.44 -36.42
N GLY A 6 -20.30 20.40 -35.90
CA GLY A 6 -18.93 20.19 -35.38
C GLY A 6 -18.91 19.31 -34.13
N PHE A 7 -19.83 19.55 -33.19
CA PHE A 7 -19.93 18.75 -31.97
C PHE A 7 -20.37 17.30 -32.26
N SER A 8 -21.30 17.11 -33.20
CA SER A 8 -21.73 15.77 -33.62
C SER A 8 -20.59 14.99 -34.26
N LYS A 9 -19.79 15.60 -35.13
CA LYS A 9 -18.62 14.99 -35.76
C LYS A 9 -17.51 14.67 -34.73
N PHE A 10 -17.31 15.52 -33.76
CA PHE A 10 -16.33 15.27 -32.68
C PHE A 10 -16.76 14.07 -31.82
N THR A 11 -18.01 14.02 -31.37
CA THR A 11 -18.51 12.89 -30.57
C THR A 11 -18.52 11.57 -31.35
N GLU A 12 -18.75 11.59 -32.65
CA GLU A 12 -18.66 10.42 -33.53
C GLU A 12 -17.21 9.93 -33.66
N ARG A 13 -16.26 10.86 -33.86
CA ARG A 13 -14.82 10.53 -33.87
C ARG A 13 -14.38 9.97 -32.52
N LEU A 14 -14.80 10.60 -31.44
CA LEU A 14 -14.44 10.13 -30.09
C LEU A 14 -15.01 8.74 -29.78
N ALA A 15 -16.14 8.35 -30.41
CA ALA A 15 -16.73 7.02 -30.26
C ALA A 15 -16.07 5.94 -31.13
N THR A 16 -15.24 6.30 -32.12
CA THR A 16 -14.73 5.33 -33.12
C THR A 16 -13.20 5.33 -33.31
N ASP A 17 -12.52 6.36 -32.80
CA ASP A 17 -11.08 6.56 -32.95
C ASP A 17 -10.35 6.26 -31.65
N SER A 18 -9.83 5.03 -31.52
CA SER A 18 -9.11 4.59 -30.34
C SER A 18 -7.84 5.42 -30.05
N VAL A 19 -7.17 5.95 -31.10
CA VAL A 19 -5.98 6.80 -30.93
C VAL A 19 -6.37 8.10 -30.24
N LEU A 20 -7.49 8.69 -30.64
CA LEU A 20 -8.00 9.91 -29.98
C LEU A 20 -8.43 9.65 -28.54
N GLN A 21 -9.10 8.52 -28.27
CA GLN A 21 -9.53 8.12 -26.92
C GLN A 21 -8.34 7.94 -25.97
N PHE A 22 -7.37 7.09 -26.34
CA PHE A 22 -6.18 6.85 -25.54
C PHE A 22 -5.29 8.10 -25.43
N GLY A 23 -5.21 8.91 -26.49
CA GLY A 23 -4.47 10.18 -26.47
C GLY A 23 -5.05 11.18 -25.48
N LEU A 24 -6.37 11.28 -25.38
CA LEU A 24 -7.05 12.17 -24.42
C LEU A 24 -6.80 11.71 -22.98
N ILE A 25 -7.05 10.44 -22.69
CA ILE A 25 -6.81 9.86 -21.36
C ILE A 25 -5.33 10.02 -20.97
N ALA A 26 -4.39 9.73 -21.87
CA ALA A 26 -2.96 9.87 -21.62
C ALA A 26 -2.56 11.32 -21.30
N LEU A 27 -3.09 12.28 -22.07
CA LEU A 27 -2.84 13.70 -21.83
C LEU A 27 -3.32 14.14 -20.44
N THR A 28 -4.55 13.79 -20.08
CA THR A 28 -5.14 14.16 -18.78
C THR A 28 -4.43 13.45 -17.64
N LEU A 29 -3.98 12.19 -17.83
CA LEU A 29 -3.16 11.46 -16.87
C LEU A 29 -1.79 12.12 -16.67
N VAL A 30 -1.13 12.57 -17.75
CA VAL A 30 0.13 13.32 -17.64
C VAL A 30 -0.07 14.62 -16.87
N LEU A 31 -1.15 15.36 -17.12
CA LEU A 31 -1.49 16.56 -16.36
C LEU A 31 -1.70 16.26 -14.87
N TYR A 32 -2.34 15.14 -14.54
CA TYR A 32 -2.45 14.69 -13.15
C TYR A 32 -1.07 14.40 -12.54
N ILE A 33 -0.21 13.66 -13.22
CA ILE A 33 1.12 13.30 -12.73
C ILE A 33 1.97 14.55 -12.46
N LEU A 34 1.87 15.57 -13.32
CA LEU A 34 2.62 16.81 -13.21
C LEU A 34 2.09 17.76 -12.12
N THR A 35 0.78 17.81 -11.93
CA THR A 35 0.14 18.79 -11.04
C THR A 35 -0.32 18.21 -9.71
N LYS A 36 -0.46 16.87 -9.63
CA LYS A 36 -1.06 16.13 -8.50
C LYS A 36 -2.48 16.62 -8.12
N SER A 37 -3.11 17.38 -9.00
CA SER A 37 -4.43 17.94 -8.77
C SER A 37 -5.52 16.89 -8.96
N SER A 38 -6.34 16.68 -7.94
CA SER A 38 -7.48 15.74 -7.97
C SER A 38 -8.50 16.04 -9.08
N ILE A 39 -8.54 17.27 -9.58
CA ILE A 39 -9.40 17.67 -10.70
C ILE A 39 -9.11 16.82 -11.94
N PHE A 40 -7.82 16.65 -12.29
CA PHE A 40 -7.44 15.83 -13.43
C PHE A 40 -7.73 14.34 -13.22
N GLY A 41 -7.63 13.83 -11.98
CA GLY A 41 -8.06 12.48 -11.66
C GLY A 41 -9.56 12.26 -11.89
N VAL A 42 -10.38 13.20 -11.47
CA VAL A 42 -11.84 13.20 -11.76
C VAL A 42 -12.10 13.27 -13.26
N LEU A 43 -11.36 14.12 -13.99
CA LEU A 43 -11.49 14.21 -15.45
C LEU A 43 -11.16 12.89 -16.14
N VAL A 44 -10.08 12.21 -15.78
CA VAL A 44 -9.75 10.87 -16.34
C VAL A 44 -10.90 9.89 -16.12
N MET A 45 -11.48 9.85 -14.92
CA MET A 45 -12.64 8.99 -14.64
C MET A 45 -13.83 9.34 -15.54
N LEU A 46 -14.14 10.63 -15.68
CA LEU A 46 -15.24 11.09 -16.52
C LEU A 46 -15.00 10.83 -18.01
N GLU A 47 -13.76 10.95 -18.48
CA GLU A 47 -13.34 10.59 -19.83
C GLU A 47 -13.57 9.10 -20.10
N ILE A 48 -13.12 8.21 -19.22
CA ILE A 48 -13.31 6.75 -19.36
C ILE A 48 -14.82 6.43 -19.45
N ILE A 49 -15.61 6.94 -18.51
CA ILE A 49 -17.08 6.70 -18.49
C ILE A 49 -17.73 7.27 -19.76
N GLY A 50 -17.34 8.49 -20.14
CA GLY A 50 -17.87 9.17 -21.32
C GLY A 50 -17.56 8.43 -22.61
N ILE A 51 -16.34 7.96 -22.79
CA ILE A 51 -15.89 7.18 -23.95
C ILE A 51 -16.71 5.89 -24.06
N VAL A 52 -16.78 5.11 -22.98
CA VAL A 52 -17.57 3.86 -22.94
C VAL A 52 -19.05 4.12 -23.29
N ALA A 53 -19.63 5.17 -22.73
CA ALA A 53 -21.02 5.54 -23.01
C ALA A 53 -21.24 5.94 -24.49
N LEU A 54 -20.27 6.65 -25.09
CA LEU A 54 -20.34 7.05 -26.50
C LEU A 54 -20.15 5.84 -27.44
N GLU A 55 -19.24 4.93 -27.12
CA GLU A 55 -19.03 3.67 -27.89
C GLU A 55 -20.30 2.83 -27.89
N VAL A 56 -20.86 2.54 -26.71
CA VAL A 56 -22.09 1.75 -26.58
C VAL A 56 -23.24 2.44 -27.33
N ARG A 57 -23.40 3.78 -27.20
CA ARG A 57 -24.43 4.52 -27.93
C ARG A 57 -24.25 4.47 -29.45
N HIS A 58 -22.99 4.52 -29.92
CA HIS A 58 -22.66 4.42 -31.33
C HIS A 58 -22.99 3.01 -31.88
N GLY A 59 -22.57 1.97 -31.16
CA GLY A 59 -22.84 0.58 -31.49
C GLY A 59 -24.36 0.25 -31.54
N LEU A 60 -25.13 0.74 -30.52
CA LEU A 60 -26.58 0.61 -30.47
C LEU A 60 -27.26 1.22 -31.71
N LYS A 61 -26.78 2.39 -32.18
CA LYS A 61 -27.34 3.06 -33.36
C LYS A 61 -26.97 2.34 -34.66
N LYS A 62 -25.76 1.78 -34.75
CA LYS A 62 -25.21 1.19 -35.99
C LYS A 62 -25.62 -0.26 -36.16
N HIS A 63 -25.61 -1.05 -35.09
CA HIS A 63 -25.80 -2.51 -35.16
C HIS A 63 -27.07 -2.99 -34.45
N GLY A 64 -27.73 -2.12 -33.71
CA GLY A 64 -28.91 -2.43 -32.91
C GLY A 64 -28.56 -3.14 -31.60
N TRP A 65 -29.53 -3.15 -30.64
CA TRP A 65 -29.31 -3.57 -29.27
C TRP A 65 -28.86 -5.05 -29.11
N LYS A 66 -29.35 -5.96 -29.98
CA LYS A 66 -29.00 -7.39 -29.88
C LYS A 66 -27.55 -7.66 -30.27
N ALA A 67 -27.06 -6.99 -31.32
CA ALA A 67 -25.67 -7.11 -31.75
C ALA A 67 -24.72 -6.49 -30.71
N GLU A 68 -25.04 -5.29 -30.22
CA GLU A 68 -24.27 -4.60 -29.23
C GLU A 68 -24.18 -5.39 -27.92
N LEU A 69 -25.30 -5.95 -27.44
CA LEU A 69 -25.30 -6.80 -26.24
C LEU A 69 -24.41 -8.05 -26.44
N LYS A 70 -24.44 -8.65 -27.60
CA LYS A 70 -23.58 -9.80 -27.93
C LYS A 70 -22.09 -9.42 -27.89
N GLU A 71 -21.70 -8.27 -28.43
CA GLU A 71 -20.33 -7.77 -28.42
C GLU A 71 -19.85 -7.49 -26.97
N ILE A 72 -20.69 -6.84 -26.16
CA ILE A 72 -20.39 -6.60 -24.73
C ILE A 72 -20.20 -7.91 -23.98
N VAL A 73 -21.09 -8.89 -24.17
CA VAL A 73 -20.99 -10.22 -23.52
C VAL A 73 -19.71 -10.95 -23.93
N ILE A 74 -19.37 -10.92 -25.22
CA ILE A 74 -18.13 -11.55 -25.72
C ILE A 74 -16.91 -10.86 -25.12
N SER A 75 -16.87 -9.52 -25.09
CA SER A 75 -15.77 -8.76 -24.52
C SER A 75 -15.57 -9.05 -23.03
N LEU A 76 -16.67 -9.10 -22.27
CA LEU A 76 -16.63 -9.49 -20.86
C LEU A 76 -16.15 -10.93 -20.66
N ALA A 77 -16.60 -11.87 -21.50
CA ALA A 77 -16.15 -13.26 -21.44
C ALA A 77 -14.64 -13.38 -21.71
N VAL A 78 -14.13 -12.66 -22.69
CA VAL A 78 -12.68 -12.63 -23.00
C VAL A 78 -11.88 -12.04 -21.83
N ILE A 79 -12.34 -10.93 -21.25
CA ILE A 79 -11.68 -10.31 -20.07
C ILE A 79 -11.65 -11.30 -18.90
N LEU A 80 -12.77 -11.99 -18.62
CA LEU A 80 -12.83 -12.99 -17.55
C LEU A 80 -11.90 -14.18 -17.82
N ILE A 81 -11.83 -14.68 -19.06
CA ILE A 81 -10.91 -15.76 -19.42
C ILE A 81 -9.45 -15.34 -19.19
N ILE A 82 -9.08 -14.14 -19.64
CA ILE A 82 -7.72 -13.60 -19.42
C ILE A 82 -7.43 -13.46 -17.93
N TRP A 83 -8.40 -12.96 -17.16
CA TRP A 83 -8.25 -12.79 -15.72
C TRP A 83 -8.06 -14.13 -15.00
N PHE A 84 -8.91 -15.12 -15.26
CA PHE A 84 -8.77 -16.45 -14.67
C PHE A 84 -7.48 -17.17 -15.11
N ALA A 85 -7.07 -17.00 -16.37
CA ALA A 85 -5.79 -17.50 -16.84
C ALA A 85 -4.62 -16.85 -16.10
N ALA A 86 -4.68 -15.53 -15.87
CA ALA A 86 -3.68 -14.81 -15.07
C ALA A 86 -3.65 -15.32 -13.61
N MET A 87 -4.80 -15.50 -12.96
CA MET A 87 -4.89 -16.07 -11.61
C MET A 87 -4.26 -17.47 -11.55
N PHE A 88 -4.52 -18.31 -12.54
CA PHE A 88 -3.99 -19.67 -12.60
C PHE A 88 -2.46 -19.68 -12.81
N ILE A 89 -1.96 -18.90 -13.78
CA ILE A 89 -0.52 -18.81 -14.09
C ILE A 89 0.26 -18.21 -12.91
N MET A 90 -0.27 -17.15 -12.32
CA MET A 90 0.38 -16.43 -11.22
C MET A 90 0.12 -17.09 -9.85
N LYS A 91 -0.73 -18.12 -9.78
CA LYS A 91 -1.09 -18.85 -8.56
C LYS A 91 -1.58 -17.92 -7.42
N THR A 92 -2.31 -16.89 -7.76
CA THR A 92 -2.83 -15.91 -6.79
C THR A 92 -4.22 -15.41 -7.20
N PRO A 93 -5.11 -15.12 -6.25
CA PRO A 93 -6.41 -14.52 -6.57
C PRO A 93 -6.30 -13.05 -7.04
N VAL A 94 -5.14 -12.40 -6.85
CA VAL A 94 -4.92 -11.00 -7.20
C VAL A 94 -3.64 -10.81 -8.03
N PRO A 95 -3.60 -11.30 -9.28
CA PRO A 95 -2.39 -11.24 -10.12
C PRO A 95 -1.93 -9.80 -10.43
N LEU A 96 -2.84 -8.83 -10.31
CA LEU A 96 -2.57 -7.39 -10.52
C LEU A 96 -3.18 -6.59 -9.38
N ASN A 97 -2.38 -5.73 -8.74
CA ASN A 97 -2.88 -4.81 -7.72
C ASN A 97 -2.39 -3.38 -7.96
N ALA A 98 -3.27 -2.38 -7.73
CA ALA A 98 -2.91 -0.98 -7.86
C ALA A 98 -2.50 -0.40 -6.52
N VAL A 99 -1.39 0.31 -6.49
CA VAL A 99 -0.82 0.92 -5.28
C VAL A 99 -1.55 2.21 -4.95
N VAL A 100 -2.22 2.24 -3.81
CA VAL A 100 -3.08 3.36 -3.37
C VAL A 100 -2.33 4.37 -2.50
N SER A 101 -1.33 3.91 -1.74
CA SER A 101 -0.60 4.69 -0.74
C SER A 101 0.87 4.91 -1.12
N CYS A 102 1.56 5.69 -0.30
CA CYS A 102 2.99 5.99 -0.46
C CYS A 102 3.87 5.30 0.60
N SER A 103 3.36 4.27 1.26
CA SER A 103 4.07 3.52 2.31
C SER A 103 5.29 2.75 1.81
N MET A 104 5.39 2.51 0.50
CA MET A 104 6.48 1.76 -0.14
C MET A 104 7.47 2.63 -0.92
N LEU A 105 7.40 3.96 -0.78
CA LEU A 105 8.39 4.86 -1.35
C LEU A 105 9.81 4.56 -0.81
N PRO A 106 10.86 4.74 -1.60
CA PRO A 106 10.87 5.14 -3.02
C PRO A 106 10.68 3.96 -4.00
N ASN A 107 10.58 2.71 -3.52
CA ASN A 107 10.65 1.51 -4.35
C ASN A 107 9.39 1.25 -5.17
N ILE A 108 8.22 1.49 -4.58
CA ILE A 108 6.92 1.36 -5.25
C ILE A 108 6.12 2.63 -4.97
N GLU A 109 5.60 3.25 -6.02
CA GLU A 109 4.92 4.53 -5.94
C GLU A 109 3.39 4.36 -6.03
N ARG A 110 2.66 5.31 -5.46
CA ARG A 110 1.22 5.41 -5.68
C ARG A 110 0.91 5.55 -7.17
N GLY A 111 -0.03 4.77 -7.65
CA GLY A 111 -0.37 4.71 -9.08
C GLY A 111 0.41 3.65 -9.86
N ASP A 112 1.36 2.95 -9.25
CA ASP A 112 1.94 1.75 -9.85
C ASP A 112 0.90 0.62 -9.90
N LEU A 113 0.98 -0.20 -10.93
CA LEU A 113 0.30 -1.49 -11.01
C LEU A 113 1.33 -2.57 -10.75
N VAL A 114 1.19 -3.31 -9.64
CA VAL A 114 2.11 -4.39 -9.29
C VAL A 114 1.63 -5.75 -9.80
N LEU A 115 2.59 -6.56 -10.24
CA LEU A 115 2.40 -7.95 -10.61
C LEU A 115 2.66 -8.82 -9.40
N VAL A 116 1.70 -9.69 -9.06
CA VAL A 116 1.74 -10.51 -7.85
C VAL A 116 1.79 -11.99 -8.22
N GLN A 117 2.66 -12.75 -7.58
CA GLN A 117 2.78 -14.19 -7.74
C GLN A 117 2.60 -14.91 -6.40
N GLY A 118 1.76 -15.93 -6.37
CA GLY A 118 1.48 -16.77 -5.19
C GLY A 118 2.55 -17.83 -4.97
N THR A 119 3.78 -17.37 -4.71
CA THR A 119 4.93 -18.21 -4.36
C THR A 119 5.48 -17.77 -3.01
N GLU A 120 6.18 -18.65 -2.31
CA GLU A 120 6.75 -18.35 -1.00
C GLU A 120 7.70 -17.13 -1.06
N PRO A 121 7.55 -16.17 -0.13
CA PRO A 121 8.39 -14.98 -0.13
C PRO A 121 9.73 -15.26 0.56
N THR A 122 10.77 -14.56 0.11
CA THR A 122 12.11 -14.57 0.69
C THR A 122 12.24 -13.50 1.77
N GLY A 123 12.77 -13.87 2.93
CA GLY A 123 13.02 -12.99 4.07
C GLY A 123 13.63 -13.75 5.23
N TYR A 124 13.94 -13.06 6.33
CA TYR A 124 14.37 -13.74 7.56
C TYR A 124 13.27 -14.68 8.05
N GLU A 125 13.67 -15.82 8.61
CA GLU A 125 12.77 -16.84 9.10
C GLU A 125 13.11 -17.20 10.54
N ILE A 126 12.09 -17.25 11.40
CA ILE A 126 12.19 -17.61 12.80
C ILE A 126 11.14 -18.64 13.20
N GLN A 127 11.43 -19.40 14.24
CA GLN A 127 10.48 -20.34 14.85
C GLN A 127 10.06 -19.80 16.22
N LEU A 128 8.75 -19.79 16.48
CA LEU A 128 8.20 -19.45 17.78
C LEU A 128 7.26 -20.55 18.25
N THR A 129 7.16 -20.70 19.56
CA THR A 129 6.10 -21.49 20.18
C THR A 129 4.76 -20.75 20.10
N PRO A 130 3.60 -21.45 20.14
CA PRO A 130 2.28 -20.80 20.19
C PRO A 130 2.14 -19.83 21.39
N GLN A 131 2.80 -20.12 22.51
CA GLN A 131 2.80 -19.27 23.69
C GLN A 131 3.56 -17.95 23.45
N GLU A 132 4.76 -18.01 22.88
CA GLU A 132 5.54 -16.82 22.51
C GLU A 132 4.79 -15.96 21.49
N PHE A 133 4.22 -16.59 20.47
CA PHE A 133 3.46 -15.88 19.44
C PHE A 133 2.20 -15.19 20.00
N SER A 134 1.49 -15.83 20.92
CA SER A 134 0.29 -15.23 21.55
C SER A 134 0.58 -13.94 22.30
N GLN A 135 1.81 -13.75 22.80
CA GLN A 135 2.24 -12.54 23.49
C GLN A 135 2.36 -11.32 22.57
N LEU A 136 2.41 -11.53 21.23
CA LEU A 136 2.37 -10.42 20.26
C LEU A 136 1.05 -9.64 20.28
N ASN A 137 -0.03 -10.23 20.78
CA ASN A 137 -1.32 -9.57 20.95
C ASN A 137 -1.43 -8.82 22.30
N GLY A 138 -0.38 -8.87 23.13
CA GLY A 138 -0.34 -8.25 24.43
C GLY A 138 0.00 -6.77 24.42
N THR A 139 0.10 -6.21 25.63
CA THR A 139 0.59 -4.84 25.83
C THR A 139 2.09 -4.76 25.54
N VAL A 140 2.53 -3.55 25.22
CA VAL A 140 3.92 -3.20 24.99
C VAL A 140 4.52 -2.65 26.27
N THR A 141 5.68 -3.13 26.68
CA THR A 141 6.46 -2.54 27.78
C THR A 141 7.57 -1.68 27.18
N VAL A 142 7.51 -0.38 27.43
CA VAL A 142 8.52 0.59 27.01
C VAL A 142 9.55 0.76 28.12
N HIS A 143 10.81 0.58 27.76
CA HIS A 143 11.96 0.81 28.63
C HIS A 143 12.55 2.18 28.35
N THR A 144 12.62 3.01 29.40
CA THR A 144 13.11 4.38 29.26
C THR A 144 14.57 4.49 29.73
N PRO A 145 15.32 5.54 29.32
CA PRO A 145 16.71 5.74 29.74
C PRO A 145 16.87 5.98 31.24
N THR A 146 15.80 6.33 31.95
CA THR A 146 15.79 6.52 33.42
C THR A 146 15.63 5.20 34.18
N GLY A 147 15.48 4.07 33.47
CA GLY A 147 15.25 2.75 34.08
C GLY A 147 13.80 2.50 34.50
N SER A 148 12.88 3.42 34.22
CA SER A 148 11.46 3.22 34.45
C SER A 148 10.81 2.49 33.26
N ASN A 149 9.78 1.70 33.55
CA ASN A 149 8.98 1.00 32.52
C ASN A 149 7.61 1.62 32.43
N VAL A 150 7.12 1.78 31.18
CA VAL A 150 5.76 2.26 30.87
C VAL A 150 5.05 1.19 30.07
N THR A 151 3.83 0.81 30.47
CA THR A 151 3.02 -0.16 29.71
C THR A 151 2.03 0.58 28.80
N LEU A 152 2.04 0.25 27.51
CA LEU A 152 1.18 0.84 26.50
C LEU A 152 0.35 -0.24 25.79
N LYS A 153 -0.78 0.14 25.20
CA LYS A 153 -1.59 -0.75 24.31
C LYS A 153 -0.95 -0.92 22.94
N GLY A 154 -0.32 0.12 22.41
CA GLY A 154 0.39 0.13 21.13
C GLY A 154 1.84 0.59 21.29
N SER A 155 2.57 0.77 20.19
CA SER A 155 3.98 1.17 20.25
C SER A 155 4.18 2.58 20.83
N LEU A 156 5.36 2.82 21.34
CA LEU A 156 5.78 4.15 21.80
C LEU A 156 5.71 5.17 20.68
N TYR A 157 6.08 4.77 19.46
CA TYR A 157 6.02 5.65 18.29
C TYR A 157 4.59 6.18 18.06
N THR A 158 3.59 5.28 17.99
CA THR A 158 2.19 5.67 17.74
C THR A 158 1.57 6.40 18.93
N TYR A 159 1.98 6.06 20.16
CA TYR A 159 1.62 6.82 21.34
C TYR A 159 2.12 8.27 21.26
N CYS A 160 3.38 8.46 20.93
CA CYS A 160 3.98 9.79 20.85
C CYS A 160 3.49 10.61 19.64
N ALA A 161 3.07 9.96 18.55
CA ALA A 161 2.38 10.63 17.45
C ALA A 161 1.01 11.22 17.91
N GLN A 162 0.32 10.54 18.82
CA GLN A 162 -0.96 11.00 19.37
C GLN A 162 -0.79 11.98 20.54
N TYR A 163 0.23 11.80 21.38
CA TYR A 163 0.45 12.57 22.60
C TYR A 163 1.86 13.22 22.66
N PRO A 164 2.19 14.10 21.68
CA PRO A 164 3.56 14.64 21.54
C PRO A 164 4.00 15.54 22.73
N SER A 165 3.06 16.02 23.53
CA SER A 165 3.35 16.85 24.70
C SER A 165 3.71 16.06 25.96
N ASP A 166 3.53 14.73 25.96
CA ASP A 166 3.92 13.87 27.08
C ASP A 166 5.44 13.96 27.33
N PRO A 167 5.90 14.05 28.59
CA PRO A 167 7.33 14.14 28.91
C PRO A 167 8.15 12.98 28.34
N THR A 168 7.62 11.75 28.37
CA THR A 168 8.27 10.56 27.81
C THR A 168 8.42 10.70 26.29
N CYS A 169 7.38 11.22 25.62
CA CYS A 169 7.40 11.44 24.17
C CYS A 169 8.37 12.52 23.75
N ARG A 170 8.48 13.62 24.50
CA ARG A 170 9.51 14.64 24.24
C ARG A 170 10.92 14.07 24.35
N SER A 171 11.18 13.23 25.35
CA SER A 171 12.46 12.55 25.51
C SER A 171 12.71 11.54 24.38
N PHE A 172 11.69 10.75 24.01
CA PHE A 172 11.77 9.81 22.89
C PHE A 172 12.05 10.50 21.55
N LEU A 173 11.35 11.59 21.25
CA LEU A 173 11.54 12.35 20.01
C LEU A 173 12.94 12.96 19.88
N SER A 174 13.57 13.31 21.02
CA SER A 174 14.92 13.87 21.04
C SER A 174 16.04 12.81 21.03
N SER A 175 15.79 11.62 21.59
CA SER A 175 16.81 10.58 21.76
C SER A 175 16.20 9.17 21.67
N PRO A 176 15.66 8.78 20.50
CA PRO A 176 14.94 7.52 20.34
C PRO A 176 15.82 6.28 20.60
N ALA A 177 17.11 6.34 20.28
CA ALA A 177 18.05 5.23 20.48
C ALA A 177 18.25 4.82 21.95
N SER A 178 17.85 5.67 22.91
CA SER A 178 17.89 5.35 24.34
C SER A 178 16.64 4.62 24.84
N PHE A 179 15.67 4.39 23.97
CA PHE A 179 14.42 3.68 24.26
C PHE A 179 14.35 2.37 23.49
N TYR A 180 13.75 1.38 24.10
CA TYR A 180 13.33 0.16 23.40
C TYR A 180 12.01 -0.32 23.98
N GLU A 181 11.29 -1.12 23.22
CA GLU A 181 10.03 -1.70 23.68
C GLU A 181 10.05 -3.21 23.54
N THR A 182 9.42 -3.92 24.48
CA THR A 182 9.30 -5.36 24.46
C THR A 182 7.85 -5.78 24.30
N ARG A 183 7.62 -6.81 23.46
CA ARG A 183 6.32 -7.41 23.21
C ARG A 183 6.50 -8.90 23.01
N GLY A 184 6.28 -9.68 24.06
CA GLY A 184 6.64 -11.09 24.08
C GLY A 184 8.14 -11.31 23.83
N PRO A 185 8.52 -12.19 22.90
CA PRO A 185 9.92 -12.46 22.60
C PRO A 185 10.61 -11.37 21.74
N PHE A 186 9.87 -10.33 21.32
CA PHE A 186 10.36 -9.26 20.48
C PHE A 186 10.80 -8.06 21.28
N THR A 187 11.96 -7.52 20.94
CA THR A 187 12.46 -6.22 21.41
C THR A 187 12.66 -5.31 20.20
N PHE A 188 11.97 -4.17 20.17
CA PHE A 188 12.03 -3.18 19.11
C PHE A 188 12.94 -2.03 19.53
N HIS A 189 13.99 -1.81 18.77
CA HIS A 189 14.98 -0.75 18.98
C HIS A 189 14.76 0.40 18.01
N TYR A 190 14.91 1.61 18.51
CA TYR A 190 14.67 2.83 17.74
C TYR A 190 15.97 3.57 17.42
N ASP A 191 15.92 4.41 16.41
CA ASP A 191 16.97 5.36 16.04
C ASP A 191 16.35 6.59 15.39
N ILE A 192 17.18 7.55 14.99
CA ILE A 192 16.77 8.72 14.24
C ILE A 192 16.90 8.43 12.75
N CYS A 193 15.76 8.49 12.04
CA CYS A 193 15.70 8.49 10.59
C CYS A 193 15.53 9.91 10.06
N MET A 194 15.87 10.10 8.79
CA MET A 194 15.63 11.34 8.10
C MET A 194 14.43 11.20 7.15
N ARG A 195 13.43 12.03 7.34
CA ARG A 195 12.32 12.16 6.38
C ARG A 195 12.64 13.28 5.41
N LYS A 196 13.03 12.92 4.20
CA LYS A 196 13.46 13.85 3.15
C LYS A 196 12.29 14.21 2.25
N SER A 197 12.06 15.51 2.03
CA SER A 197 11.05 15.95 1.08
C SER A 197 11.44 15.58 -0.36
N ARG A 198 10.46 15.19 -1.16
CA ARG A 198 10.63 14.91 -2.61
C ARG A 198 10.57 16.19 -3.45
N GLU A 199 9.94 17.24 -2.94
CA GLU A 199 9.68 18.48 -3.69
C GLU A 199 10.60 19.64 -3.28
N ARG A 200 11.14 19.60 -2.06
CA ARG A 200 11.92 20.68 -1.48
C ARG A 200 13.20 20.13 -0.87
N ASP A 201 14.23 20.96 -0.87
CA ASP A 201 15.53 20.59 -0.26
C ASP A 201 15.49 20.80 1.26
N TYR A 202 14.66 20.00 1.96
CA TYR A 202 14.68 19.92 3.41
C TYR A 202 14.45 18.48 3.89
N SER A 203 14.95 18.19 5.07
CA SER A 203 14.72 16.93 5.77
C SER A 203 14.39 17.19 7.23
N VAL A 204 13.58 16.29 7.80
CA VAL A 204 13.17 16.33 9.21
C VAL A 204 13.57 15.03 9.88
N SER A 205 14.17 15.12 11.06
CA SER A 205 14.44 13.94 11.87
C SER A 205 13.14 13.37 12.46
N THR A 206 13.02 12.06 12.46
CA THR A 206 11.88 11.34 13.05
C THR A 206 12.38 10.05 13.69
N PRO A 207 11.83 9.64 14.84
CA PRO A 207 12.07 8.30 15.36
C PRO A 207 11.64 7.24 14.35
N CYS A 208 12.40 6.17 14.26
CA CYS A 208 12.06 5.01 13.42
C CYS A 208 12.60 3.73 14.04
N LEU A 209 12.06 2.59 13.62
CA LEU A 209 12.56 1.27 13.95
C LEU A 209 13.97 1.09 13.37
N SER A 210 14.93 0.83 14.22
CA SER A 210 16.31 0.52 13.86
C SER A 210 16.47 -0.96 13.54
N TYR A 211 16.10 -1.82 14.46
CA TYR A 211 16.10 -3.28 14.29
C TYR A 211 15.15 -3.93 15.31
N VAL A 212 14.85 -5.19 15.04
CA VAL A 212 14.07 -6.05 15.95
C VAL A 212 14.99 -7.14 16.46
N GLU A 213 14.98 -7.37 17.76
CA GLU A 213 15.67 -8.50 18.37
C GLU A 213 14.62 -9.55 18.76
N VAL A 214 14.88 -10.80 18.41
CA VAL A 214 14.02 -11.93 18.77
C VAL A 214 14.88 -12.96 19.49
N ASN A 215 14.56 -13.23 20.76
CA ASN A 215 15.33 -14.16 21.59
C ASN A 215 16.86 -13.87 21.59
N GLY A 216 17.24 -12.59 21.61
CA GLY A 216 18.65 -12.18 21.61
C GLY A 216 19.32 -12.09 20.24
N VAL A 217 18.60 -12.41 19.15
CA VAL A 217 19.13 -12.32 17.78
C VAL A 217 18.58 -11.06 17.09
N PRO A 218 19.45 -10.14 16.64
CA PRO A 218 19.04 -8.91 15.98
C PRO A 218 18.74 -9.14 14.50
N TYR A 219 17.61 -8.59 14.02
CA TYR A 219 17.17 -8.57 12.62
C TYR A 219 17.01 -7.11 12.19
N ARG A 220 17.70 -6.73 11.11
CA ARG A 220 17.66 -5.36 10.57
C ARG A 220 16.76 -5.27 9.34
N PRO A 221 16.24 -4.08 8.99
CA PRO A 221 15.55 -3.91 7.71
C PRO A 221 16.45 -4.33 6.54
N ASP A 222 15.93 -5.20 5.68
CA ASP A 222 16.64 -5.67 4.50
C ASP A 222 15.79 -5.44 3.25
N PHE A 223 16.24 -4.53 2.38
CA PHE A 223 15.53 -4.17 1.15
C PHE A 223 15.63 -5.24 0.05
N THR A 224 16.41 -6.32 0.25
CA THR A 224 16.46 -7.47 -0.64
C THR A 224 15.32 -8.46 -0.37
N HIS A 225 14.66 -8.36 0.79
CA HIS A 225 13.48 -9.16 1.09
C HIS A 225 12.32 -8.85 0.15
N ASP A 226 11.51 -9.85 -0.13
CA ASP A 226 10.34 -9.68 -1.01
C ASP A 226 9.31 -8.72 -0.42
N THR A 227 8.68 -7.95 -1.29
CA THR A 227 7.46 -7.20 -0.97
C THR A 227 6.28 -8.14 -1.16
N ILE A 228 5.42 -8.24 -0.15
CA ILE A 228 4.26 -9.13 -0.16
C ILE A 228 2.95 -8.36 -0.23
N VAL A 229 1.92 -9.06 -0.71
CA VAL A 229 0.53 -8.59 -0.73
C VAL A 229 -0.28 -9.46 0.21
N TYR A 230 -1.03 -8.85 1.12
CA TYR A 230 -1.90 -9.56 2.04
C TYR A 230 -3.19 -8.80 2.32
N GLY A 231 -4.25 -9.52 2.70
CA GLY A 231 -5.48 -8.94 3.22
C GLY A 231 -5.42 -8.85 4.75
N PRO A 232 -5.61 -7.65 5.35
CA PRO A 232 -5.63 -7.52 6.82
C PRO A 232 -6.82 -8.27 7.43
N ALA A 233 -6.70 -8.66 8.70
CA ALA A 233 -7.79 -9.33 9.41
C ALA A 233 -8.97 -8.36 9.66
N GLN A 234 -10.17 -8.93 9.81
CA GLN A 234 -11.30 -8.14 10.28
C GLN A 234 -11.04 -7.66 11.71
N GLY A 235 -11.27 -6.37 11.95
CA GLY A 235 -10.99 -5.73 13.23
C GLY A 235 -9.57 -5.18 13.37
N ASP A 236 -8.68 -5.39 12.41
CA ASP A 236 -7.40 -4.71 12.35
C ASP A 236 -7.55 -3.24 11.94
N LEU A 237 -6.59 -2.41 12.33
CA LEU A 237 -6.53 -1.00 11.95
C LEU A 237 -6.58 -0.82 10.42
N TYR A 238 -5.96 -1.74 9.67
CA TYR A 238 -5.91 -1.72 8.21
C TYR A 238 -7.10 -2.41 7.53
N SER A 239 -8.06 -2.97 8.27
CA SER A 239 -9.17 -3.77 7.70
C SER A 239 -9.98 -3.07 6.61
N LEU A 240 -10.02 -1.73 6.60
CA LEU A 240 -10.72 -0.93 5.58
C LEU A 240 -9.82 -0.45 4.43
N ALA A 241 -8.52 -0.73 4.49
CA ALA A 241 -7.57 -0.27 3.47
C ALA A 241 -7.56 -1.16 2.20
N GLY A 242 -8.21 -2.32 2.24
CA GLY A 242 -8.10 -3.34 1.21
C GLY A 242 -6.80 -4.14 1.33
N ASP A 243 -6.20 -4.52 0.21
CA ASP A 243 -4.93 -5.25 0.23
C ASP A 243 -3.78 -4.34 0.61
N ILE A 244 -2.92 -4.82 1.50
CA ILE A 244 -1.70 -4.15 1.93
C ILE A 244 -0.52 -4.69 1.11
N ILE A 245 0.36 -3.79 0.69
CA ILE A 245 1.57 -4.10 -0.08
C ILE A 245 2.75 -3.57 0.71
N HIS A 246 3.40 -4.44 1.49
CA HIS A 246 4.52 -4.06 2.35
C HIS A 246 5.66 -5.08 2.23
N ARG A 247 6.86 -4.67 2.63
CA ARG A 247 8.04 -5.54 2.63
C ARG A 247 7.98 -6.52 3.79
N LEU A 248 8.31 -7.79 3.48
CA LEU A 248 8.49 -8.81 4.51
C LEU A 248 9.69 -8.46 5.38
N TYR A 249 9.45 -8.34 6.67
CA TYR A 249 10.51 -8.13 7.66
C TYR A 249 10.97 -9.45 8.25
N LEU A 250 10.02 -10.25 8.74
CA LEU A 250 10.25 -11.57 9.34
C LEU A 250 9.12 -12.53 8.94
N LYS A 251 9.48 -13.75 8.60
CA LYS A 251 8.57 -14.90 8.51
C LYS A 251 8.63 -15.66 9.82
N VAL A 252 7.48 -15.83 10.47
CA VAL A 252 7.36 -16.45 11.79
C VAL A 252 6.59 -17.75 11.65
N ASN A 253 7.26 -18.87 11.87
CA ASN A 253 6.65 -20.19 11.87
C ASN A 253 6.22 -20.57 13.28
N VAL A 254 4.96 -21.00 13.42
CA VAL A 254 4.33 -21.40 14.69
C VAL A 254 3.60 -22.73 14.47
N GLY A 255 4.23 -23.82 14.82
CA GLY A 255 3.74 -25.15 14.45
C GLY A 255 3.66 -25.31 12.93
N ASP A 256 2.49 -25.61 12.39
CA ASP A 256 2.23 -25.77 10.95
C ASP A 256 1.75 -24.48 10.26
N SER A 257 1.71 -23.36 10.97
CA SER A 257 1.24 -22.07 10.46
C SER A 257 2.38 -21.07 10.29
N THR A 258 2.32 -20.29 9.22
CA THR A 258 3.26 -19.20 8.97
C THR A 258 2.57 -17.85 9.09
N TYR A 259 3.26 -16.91 9.72
CA TYR A 259 2.82 -15.51 9.88
C TYR A 259 3.89 -14.57 9.32
N TYR A 260 3.47 -13.43 8.81
CA TYR A 260 4.34 -12.49 8.14
C TYR A 260 4.37 -11.16 8.90
N LEU A 261 5.52 -10.78 9.42
CA LEU A 261 5.74 -9.45 9.97
C LEU A 261 6.22 -8.54 8.86
N THR A 262 5.49 -7.45 8.62
CA THR A 262 5.70 -6.57 7.48
C THR A 262 5.95 -5.14 7.90
N LYS A 263 6.59 -4.38 7.00
CA LYS A 263 6.86 -2.95 7.17
C LYS A 263 6.82 -2.26 5.81
N GLY A 264 6.13 -1.13 5.72
CA GLY A 264 6.26 -0.24 4.57
C GLY A 264 7.66 0.39 4.52
N ASP A 265 8.28 0.45 3.35
CA ASP A 265 9.62 1.03 3.19
C ASP A 265 9.67 2.50 3.67
N ASN A 266 8.57 3.23 3.50
CA ASN A 266 8.40 4.61 3.94
C ASN A 266 7.74 4.77 5.32
N ASN A 267 7.42 3.67 6.00
CA ASN A 267 6.83 3.70 7.33
C ASN A 267 7.93 3.69 8.39
N PRO A 268 7.80 4.45 9.47
CA PRO A 268 8.81 4.48 10.54
C PRO A 268 8.82 3.22 11.40
N VAL A 269 7.71 2.49 11.49
CA VAL A 269 7.55 1.30 12.32
C VAL A 269 6.91 0.16 11.53
N MET A 270 6.91 -1.05 12.08
CA MET A 270 6.27 -2.23 11.49
C MET A 270 4.75 -2.15 11.61
N ASP A 271 4.06 -2.91 10.76
CA ASP A 271 2.59 -2.91 10.73
C ASP A 271 1.98 -3.35 12.07
N ILE A 272 2.60 -4.31 12.77
CA ILE A 272 2.17 -4.75 14.09
C ILE A 272 2.40 -3.71 15.21
N GLN A 273 3.23 -2.70 14.97
CA GLN A 273 3.47 -1.60 15.89
C GLN A 273 2.50 -0.44 15.68
N GLU A 274 1.81 -0.39 14.54
CA GLU A 274 0.79 0.61 14.26
C GLU A 274 -0.44 0.38 15.14
N PHE A 275 -0.84 1.44 15.86
CA PHE A 275 -1.97 1.42 16.78
C PHE A 275 -2.69 2.76 16.80
N SER A 276 -4.00 2.72 16.68
CA SER A 276 -4.85 3.92 16.82
C SER A 276 -5.39 4.01 18.24
N TYR A 277 -4.85 4.93 19.04
CA TYR A 277 -5.33 5.16 20.41
C TYR A 277 -6.75 5.72 20.47
N SER A 278 -7.21 6.39 19.41
CA SER A 278 -8.59 6.90 19.34
C SER A 278 -9.62 5.81 19.02
N ARG A 279 -9.22 4.76 18.30
CA ARG A 279 -10.09 3.61 17.95
C ARG A 279 -9.83 2.39 18.79
N GLU A 280 -8.76 2.41 19.59
CA GLU A 280 -8.25 1.27 20.35
C GLU A 280 -8.00 0.01 19.52
N MET A 281 -7.45 0.20 18.31
CA MET A 281 -7.21 -0.84 17.32
C MET A 281 -5.76 -0.84 16.86
N GLY A 282 -5.17 -2.03 16.74
CA GLY A 282 -3.87 -2.29 16.14
C GLY A 282 -3.97 -3.21 14.93
N ASN A 283 -2.85 -3.74 14.48
CA ASN A 283 -2.78 -4.75 13.43
C ASN A 283 -2.22 -6.06 14.00
N SER A 284 -2.75 -7.17 13.54
CA SER A 284 -2.23 -8.52 13.78
C SER A 284 -1.31 -8.95 12.62
N PRO A 285 -0.33 -9.85 12.88
CA PRO A 285 0.46 -10.42 11.80
C PRO A 285 -0.43 -11.23 10.85
N PRO A 286 -0.42 -10.96 9.52
CA PRO A 286 -1.15 -11.78 8.58
C PRO A 286 -0.60 -13.20 8.54
N GLY A 287 -1.50 -14.19 8.55
CA GLY A 287 -1.16 -15.59 8.37
C GLY A 287 -1.30 -16.08 6.92
N ASP A 288 -1.04 -17.37 6.68
CA ASP A 288 -1.09 -17.98 5.34
C ASP A 288 -2.40 -17.75 4.59
N SER A 289 -3.54 -17.77 5.27
CA SER A 289 -4.84 -17.52 4.63
C SER A 289 -5.04 -16.09 4.14
N GLN A 290 -4.29 -15.16 4.68
CA GLN A 290 -4.33 -13.73 4.34
C GLN A 290 -3.26 -13.36 3.31
N TYR A 291 -2.23 -14.18 3.17
CA TYR A 291 -1.17 -14.02 2.19
C TYR A 291 -1.72 -14.23 0.77
N LYS A 292 -1.44 -13.29 -0.13
CA LYS A 292 -1.92 -13.34 -1.53
C LYS A 292 -0.80 -13.56 -2.53
N GLY A 293 0.45 -13.30 -2.14
CA GLY A 293 1.60 -13.50 -2.99
C GLY A 293 2.66 -12.40 -2.79
N LYS A 294 3.75 -12.52 -3.54
CA LYS A 294 4.83 -11.54 -3.58
C LYS A 294 4.83 -10.73 -4.86
N VAL A 295 5.30 -9.51 -4.78
CA VAL A 295 5.47 -8.62 -5.92
C VAL A 295 6.68 -9.05 -6.73
N ILE A 296 6.46 -9.34 -8.02
CA ILE A 296 7.53 -9.76 -8.95
C ILE A 296 7.87 -8.69 -9.99
N GLY A 297 7.09 -7.63 -10.06
CA GLY A 297 7.30 -6.51 -10.97
C GLY A 297 6.28 -5.40 -10.79
N ARG A 298 6.55 -4.25 -11.40
CA ARG A 298 5.62 -3.11 -11.40
C ARG A 298 5.54 -2.47 -12.78
N ILE A 299 4.39 -1.88 -13.09
CA ILE A 299 4.16 -1.04 -14.26
C ILE A 299 3.81 0.35 -13.73
N PRO A 300 4.70 1.35 -13.93
CA PRO A 300 4.47 2.68 -13.40
C PRO A 300 3.22 3.34 -13.99
N TYR A 301 2.51 4.12 -13.18
CA TYR A 301 1.39 5.00 -13.52
C TYR A 301 0.09 4.32 -14.01
N ILE A 302 0.12 3.10 -14.51
CA ILE A 302 -1.08 2.41 -15.04
C ILE A 302 -2.12 2.15 -13.95
N GLY A 303 -1.68 1.95 -12.71
CA GLY A 303 -2.56 1.79 -11.56
C GLY A 303 -3.47 3.00 -11.30
N TYR A 304 -3.09 4.22 -11.75
CA TYR A 304 -3.94 5.41 -11.60
C TYR A 304 -5.32 5.24 -12.26
N LEU A 305 -5.42 4.53 -13.38
CA LEU A 305 -6.71 4.27 -14.03
C LEU A 305 -7.67 3.54 -13.08
N LYS A 306 -7.18 2.51 -12.39
CA LYS A 306 -7.96 1.79 -11.37
C LYS A 306 -8.28 2.68 -10.17
N LEU A 307 -7.30 3.47 -9.69
CA LEU A 307 -7.50 4.37 -8.55
C LEU A 307 -8.62 5.37 -8.82
N PHE A 308 -8.63 6.00 -9.99
CA PHE A 308 -9.63 7.02 -10.34
C PHE A 308 -11.01 6.42 -10.52
N ILE A 309 -11.14 5.26 -11.16
CA ILE A 309 -12.43 4.54 -11.24
C ILE A 309 -12.94 4.16 -9.85
N SER A 310 -12.02 3.87 -8.90
CA SER A 310 -12.35 3.54 -7.51
C SER A 310 -12.51 4.77 -6.60
N GLY A 311 -12.40 6.00 -7.11
CA GLY A 311 -12.61 7.24 -6.36
C GLY A 311 -11.40 7.77 -5.57
N PHE A 312 -10.21 7.21 -5.77
CA PHE A 312 -8.98 7.64 -5.09
C PHE A 312 -8.26 8.75 -5.88
N PHE A 313 -8.81 9.97 -5.86
CA PHE A 313 -8.29 11.09 -6.67
C PHE A 313 -7.13 11.85 -6.01
N SER A 314 -7.08 11.89 -4.68
CA SER A 314 -6.09 12.65 -3.91
C SER A 314 -4.95 11.76 -3.44
N GLU A 315 -3.76 12.34 -3.31
CA GLU A 315 -2.65 11.68 -2.66
C GLU A 315 -2.90 11.50 -1.17
N THR A 316 -2.38 10.41 -0.61
CA THR A 316 -2.39 10.15 0.82
C THR A 316 -1.25 10.92 1.51
N THR A 317 -1.30 11.00 2.83
CA THR A 317 -0.19 11.55 3.64
C THR A 317 1.11 10.83 3.36
N ASN A 318 2.24 11.53 3.51
CA ASN A 318 3.61 11.04 3.30
C ASN A 318 3.99 10.70 1.84
N CYS A 319 3.21 11.13 0.84
CA CYS A 319 3.60 11.02 -0.57
C CYS A 319 4.66 12.06 -0.98
N ASP A 320 4.77 13.13 -0.24
CA ASP A 320 5.69 14.25 -0.43
C ASP A 320 7.10 14.00 0.13
N SER A 321 7.31 12.85 0.81
CA SER A 321 8.57 12.58 1.51
C SER A 321 8.92 11.09 1.52
N THR A 322 10.22 10.81 1.62
CA THR A 322 10.79 9.47 1.78
C THR A 322 11.53 9.35 3.11
N LEU A 323 11.42 8.18 3.73
CA LEU A 323 12.14 7.84 4.95
C LEU A 323 13.50 7.23 4.59
N GLU A 324 14.58 7.88 5.05
CA GLU A 324 15.93 7.36 4.94
C GLU A 324 16.35 6.77 6.29
N LEU A 325 16.63 5.46 6.29
CA LEU A 325 17.14 4.78 7.49
C LEU A 325 18.58 5.22 7.77
N PRO A 326 19.03 5.18 9.05
CA PRO A 326 20.42 5.45 9.38
C PRO A 326 21.33 4.44 8.67
N ALA A 327 22.51 4.90 8.23
CA ALA A 327 23.54 4.00 7.71
C ALA A 327 24.03 3.11 8.87
N TYR A 328 23.83 1.83 8.72
CA TYR A 328 24.41 0.86 9.68
C TYR A 328 25.84 0.51 9.22
N PRO A 329 26.80 0.48 10.13
CA PRO A 329 28.16 0.12 9.83
C PRO A 329 28.30 -1.37 9.43
#